data_adfeff804840d26c898748642ea81c0b
#
_entry.id   adfeff804840d26c898748642ea81c0b
#
_cell.length_a   1.000
_cell.length_b   1.000
_cell.length_c   1.000
_cell.angle_alpha   90.00
_cell.angle_beta   90.00
_cell.angle_gamma   90.00
#
_symmetry.space_group_name_H-M   'P 1'
#
loop_
_entity.id
_entity.type
_entity.pdbx_description
1 polymer ?
#
loop_
_entity_poly.entity_id
_entity_poly.type
_entity_poly.pdbx_seq_one_letter_code
_entity_poly.pdbx_strand_id
1 'polypeptide(L)'
;LLKGAGTATYYPVKSLRKSGDIDILIPDKLQFDKAVSVLELHGVVIMGEQHAWHHVEMHNENGVIIELHRALAEQFDDDDVNKKIEQYTEEMSVHNILKNIDGMNIVCPEMAWEALSLAIHMLHHFVRAGFGLKLLCDWVVFWNSEHDESQKNTFYSMISSIGITGFVKAVNIICIKYLGMKKENVFFMIQDEKTEVNTDIF
;
A
#
# COMPACT_ATOMS: atom_id res chain seq x y z
N LEU A 1 2.60 8.20 6.59
CA LEU A 1 3.19 6.87 6.48
C LEU A 1 2.27 5.98 5.65
N LEU A 2 2.78 5.38 4.55
CA LEU A 2 1.97 4.53 3.66
C LEU A 2 1.78 3.11 4.21
N LYS A 3 2.85 2.50 4.64
CA LYS A 3 2.91 1.10 5.08
C LYS A 3 3.95 0.93 6.21
N GLY A 4 4.43 -0.27 6.45
CA GLY A 4 5.46 -0.50 7.46
C GLY A 4 4.90 -0.54 8.88
N ALA A 5 5.23 0.42 9.73
CA ALA A 5 4.77 0.46 11.11
C ALA A 5 3.25 0.61 11.24
N GLY A 6 2.59 1.33 10.29
CA GLY A 6 1.13 1.41 10.22
C GLY A 6 0.49 0.03 10.05
N THR A 7 0.96 -0.73 9.06
CA THR A 7 0.47 -2.09 8.78
C THR A 7 0.83 -3.07 9.92
N ALA A 8 1.95 -2.87 10.63
CA ALA A 8 2.32 -3.70 11.77
C ALA A 8 1.29 -3.66 12.92
N THR A 9 0.47 -2.61 12.99
CA THR A 9 -0.59 -2.50 14.01
C THR A 9 -1.68 -3.56 13.87
N TYR A 10 -1.85 -4.16 12.68
CA TYR A 10 -2.81 -5.23 12.42
C TYR A 10 -2.29 -6.62 12.82
N TYR A 11 -0.99 -6.76 13.06
CA TYR A 11 -0.40 -8.03 13.50
C TYR A 11 -0.69 -8.27 14.99
N PRO A 12 -1.05 -9.50 15.39
CA PRO A 12 -1.21 -9.86 16.80
C PRO A 12 0.04 -9.53 17.65
N VAL A 13 1.22 -9.65 17.04
CA VAL A 13 2.50 -9.28 17.63
C VAL A 13 3.24 -8.42 16.61
N LYS A 14 3.25 -7.10 16.80
CA LYS A 14 3.82 -6.11 15.85
C LYS A 14 5.26 -6.42 15.43
N SER A 15 6.09 -6.88 16.37
CA SER A 15 7.52 -7.17 16.12
C SER A 15 7.75 -8.39 15.21
N LEU A 16 6.73 -9.23 14.95
CA LEU A 16 6.83 -10.32 13.99
C LEU A 16 6.73 -9.85 12.53
N ARG A 17 6.20 -8.65 12.30
CA ARG A 17 6.26 -8.06 10.97
C ARG A 17 7.67 -7.53 10.72
N LYS A 18 8.40 -8.17 9.80
CA LYS A 18 9.69 -7.66 9.36
C LYS A 18 9.49 -6.35 8.58
N SER A 19 9.97 -5.24 9.12
CA SER A 19 10.07 -3.97 8.41
C SER A 19 11.39 -3.93 7.63
N GLY A 20 11.38 -3.37 6.43
CA GLY A 20 12.56 -3.15 5.61
C GLY A 20 12.83 -1.66 5.43
N ASP A 21 11.79 -0.93 5.17
CA ASP A 21 11.78 0.44 4.71
C ASP A 21 10.73 1.28 5.46
N ILE A 22 10.88 2.59 5.40
CA ILE A 22 9.92 3.58 5.89
C ILE A 22 9.37 4.32 4.68
N ASP A 23 8.13 4.04 4.31
CA ASP A 23 7.45 4.65 3.17
C ASP A 23 6.63 5.86 3.58
N ILE A 24 6.95 7.02 3.06
CA ILE A 24 6.27 8.29 3.36
C ILE A 24 5.74 8.88 2.07
N LEU A 25 4.44 9.19 2.01
CA LEU A 25 3.82 9.87 0.88
C LEU A 25 3.77 11.37 1.12
N ILE A 26 4.26 12.14 0.16
CA ILE A 26 4.19 13.60 0.11
C ILE A 26 3.84 13.99 -1.34
N PRO A 27 2.54 14.09 -1.70
CA PRO A 27 2.11 14.37 -3.07
C PRO A 27 2.52 15.74 -3.59
N ASP A 28 2.48 16.76 -2.73
CA ASP A 28 2.85 18.13 -3.08
C ASP A 28 4.36 18.23 -3.38
N LYS A 29 4.69 18.67 -4.58
CA LYS A 29 6.08 18.74 -5.07
C LYS A 29 6.97 19.63 -4.19
N LEU A 30 6.48 20.78 -3.75
CA LEU A 30 7.29 21.71 -2.97
C LEU A 30 7.58 21.15 -1.58
N GLN A 31 6.59 20.50 -0.96
CA GLN A 31 6.77 19.83 0.33
C GLN A 31 7.67 18.61 0.19
N PHE A 32 7.57 17.85 -0.91
CA PHE A 32 8.45 16.73 -1.21
C PHE A 32 9.93 17.19 -1.31
N ASP A 33 10.21 18.18 -2.16
CA ASP A 33 11.56 18.71 -2.34
C ASP A 33 12.14 19.27 -1.01
N LYS A 34 11.27 19.90 -0.20
CA LYS A 34 11.64 20.36 1.14
C LYS A 34 11.94 19.19 2.09
N ALA A 35 11.14 18.12 2.05
CA ALA A 35 11.37 16.95 2.91
C ALA A 35 12.70 16.27 2.57
N VAL A 36 13.03 16.11 1.28
CA VAL A 36 14.33 15.61 0.83
C VAL A 36 15.45 16.45 1.44
N SER A 37 15.39 17.79 1.25
CA SER A 37 16.41 18.71 1.76
C SER A 37 16.55 18.65 3.28
N VAL A 38 15.43 18.51 4.03
CA VAL A 38 15.47 18.39 5.49
C VAL A 38 16.14 17.08 5.91
N LEU A 39 15.84 15.97 5.24
CA LEU A 39 16.46 14.69 5.55
C LEU A 39 17.97 14.72 5.26
N GLU A 40 18.40 15.30 4.14
CA GLU A 40 19.82 15.48 3.82
C GLU A 40 20.56 16.31 4.88
N LEU A 41 19.95 17.41 5.36
CA LEU A 41 20.50 18.23 6.47
C LEU A 41 20.67 17.43 7.77
N HIS A 42 19.90 16.35 7.95
CA HIS A 42 20.01 15.45 9.10
C HIS A 42 20.86 14.19 8.84
N GLY A 43 21.66 14.21 7.77
CA GLY A 43 22.61 13.14 7.48
C GLY A 43 22.00 11.91 6.80
N VAL A 44 20.78 12.02 6.27
CA VAL A 44 20.18 10.98 5.43
C VAL A 44 20.70 11.17 4.00
N VAL A 45 21.16 10.10 3.36
CA VAL A 45 21.86 10.14 2.07
C VAL A 45 20.96 9.53 1.00
N ILE A 46 20.85 10.22 -0.15
CA ILE A 46 20.11 9.69 -1.30
C ILE A 46 20.87 8.50 -1.90
N MET A 47 20.15 7.43 -2.23
CA MET A 47 20.68 6.23 -2.86
C MET A 47 20.54 6.31 -4.38
N GLY A 48 21.67 6.08 -5.08
CA GLY A 48 21.71 5.99 -6.55
C GLY A 48 21.76 7.33 -7.27
N GLU A 49 22.00 7.28 -8.59
CA GLU A 49 22.13 8.45 -9.47
C GLU A 49 20.80 8.89 -10.11
N GLN A 50 19.74 8.10 -10.01
CA GLN A 50 18.45 8.39 -10.65
C GLN A 50 17.33 8.40 -9.63
N HIS A 51 16.74 9.56 -9.44
CA HIS A 51 15.44 9.70 -8.79
C HIS A 51 14.38 9.13 -9.73
N ALA A 52 13.70 8.05 -9.33
CA ALA A 52 12.46 7.71 -10.00
C ALA A 52 11.49 8.90 -9.81
N TRP A 53 10.76 9.30 -10.86
CA TRP A 53 9.90 10.49 -10.78
C TRP A 53 8.84 10.40 -9.67
N HIS A 54 8.50 9.20 -9.21
CA HIS A 54 7.46 8.92 -8.22
C HIS A 54 8.00 8.71 -6.80
N HIS A 55 9.31 8.42 -6.61
CA HIS A 55 9.91 8.29 -5.28
C HIS A 55 11.42 8.60 -5.27
N VAL A 56 11.93 8.85 -4.07
CA VAL A 56 13.36 8.94 -3.77
C VAL A 56 13.67 7.98 -2.63
N GLU A 57 14.66 7.12 -2.85
CA GLU A 57 15.18 6.20 -1.86
C GLU A 57 16.39 6.84 -1.15
N MET A 58 16.37 6.80 0.18
CA MET A 58 17.39 7.39 1.03
C MET A 58 17.77 6.41 2.15
N HIS A 59 18.93 6.56 2.77
CA HIS A 59 19.30 5.81 3.96
C HIS A 59 19.95 6.72 5.00
N ASN A 60 19.73 6.40 6.28
CA ASN A 60 20.42 7.05 7.38
C ASN A 60 21.75 6.33 7.69
N GLU A 61 22.53 6.87 8.63
CA GLU A 61 23.81 6.31 9.09
C GLU A 61 23.70 4.86 9.62
N ASN A 62 22.54 4.46 10.12
CA ASN A 62 22.26 3.12 10.64
C ASN A 62 21.76 2.15 9.54
N GLY A 63 21.74 2.58 8.28
CA GLY A 63 21.28 1.77 7.15
C GLY A 63 19.77 1.58 7.09
N VAL A 64 18.98 2.40 7.81
CA VAL A 64 17.51 2.41 7.66
C VAL A 64 17.16 3.06 6.35
N ILE A 65 16.42 2.33 5.52
CA ILE A 65 15.93 2.82 4.22
C ILE A 65 14.67 3.66 4.44
N ILE A 66 14.64 4.83 3.80
CA ILE A 66 13.51 5.75 3.78
C ILE A 66 13.13 5.97 2.33
N GLU A 67 11.90 5.64 1.97
CA GLU A 67 11.34 5.92 0.64
C GLU A 67 10.34 7.08 0.73
N LEU A 68 10.70 8.21 0.13
CA LEU A 68 9.77 9.32 -0.05
C LEU A 68 9.04 9.15 -1.37
N HIS A 69 7.73 8.99 -1.32
CA HIS A 69 6.86 8.82 -2.48
C HIS A 69 6.13 10.12 -2.81
N ARG A 70 6.07 10.47 -4.09
CA ARG A 70 5.20 11.53 -4.64
C ARG A 70 3.90 10.97 -5.18
N ALA A 71 3.91 9.69 -5.59
CA ALA A 71 2.77 8.99 -6.13
C ALA A 71 2.69 7.57 -5.57
N LEU A 72 1.52 6.98 -5.61
CA LEU A 72 1.27 5.61 -5.14
C LEU A 72 1.92 4.55 -6.02
N ALA A 73 2.18 4.87 -7.31
CA ALA A 73 2.79 3.95 -8.26
C ALA A 73 3.57 4.71 -9.34
N GLU A 74 4.37 3.96 -10.10
CA GLU A 74 4.88 4.40 -11.40
C GLU A 74 3.74 4.51 -12.43
N GLN A 75 4.01 5.14 -13.55
CA GLN A 75 3.03 5.23 -14.65
C GLN A 75 2.78 3.86 -15.28
N PHE A 76 1.53 3.61 -15.56
CA PHE A 76 1.04 2.49 -16.36
C PHE A 76 0.90 2.94 -17.84
N ASP A 77 0.72 1.99 -18.74
CA ASP A 77 0.51 2.28 -20.18
C ASP A 77 -0.86 2.89 -20.49
N ASP A 78 -1.72 3.09 -19.49
CA ASP A 78 -3.07 3.66 -19.59
C ASP A 78 -3.14 5.03 -18.90
N ASP A 79 -3.30 6.09 -19.71
CA ASP A 79 -3.34 7.47 -19.22
C ASP A 79 -4.55 7.76 -18.31
N ASP A 80 -5.69 7.09 -18.51
CA ASP A 80 -6.87 7.31 -17.67
C ASP A 80 -6.71 6.63 -16.31
N VAL A 81 -6.04 5.48 -16.26
CA VAL A 81 -5.63 4.85 -15.01
C VAL A 81 -4.62 5.74 -14.28
N ASN A 82 -3.62 6.28 -14.98
CA ASN A 82 -2.63 7.17 -14.38
C ASN A 82 -3.26 8.40 -13.73
N LYS A 83 -4.19 9.07 -14.42
CA LYS A 83 -4.93 10.23 -13.87
C LYS A 83 -5.70 9.88 -12.60
N LYS A 84 -6.34 8.70 -12.57
CA LYS A 84 -7.07 8.26 -11.37
C LYS A 84 -6.14 7.95 -10.20
N ILE A 85 -5.00 7.31 -10.45
CA ILE A 85 -4.01 7.05 -9.42
C ILE A 85 -3.42 8.35 -8.88
N GLU A 86 -3.17 9.34 -9.75
CA GLU A 86 -2.73 10.67 -9.36
C GLU A 86 -3.78 11.37 -8.49
N GLN A 87 -5.05 11.36 -8.89
CA GLN A 87 -6.16 11.85 -8.07
C GLN A 87 -6.21 11.16 -6.69
N TYR A 88 -6.14 9.82 -6.64
CA TYR A 88 -6.14 9.09 -5.37
C TYR A 88 -4.91 9.36 -4.53
N THR A 89 -3.77 9.63 -5.16
CA THR A 89 -2.56 10.06 -4.45
C THR A 89 -2.78 11.40 -3.73
N GLU A 90 -3.40 12.36 -4.40
CA GLU A 90 -3.73 13.67 -3.81
C GLU A 90 -4.79 13.54 -2.71
N GLU A 91 -5.86 12.80 -2.95
CA GLU A 91 -6.93 12.54 -1.99
C GLU A 91 -6.42 11.88 -0.71
N MET A 92 -5.45 10.97 -0.80
CA MET A 92 -4.85 10.32 0.37
C MET A 92 -4.22 11.33 1.34
N SER A 93 -3.77 12.49 0.86
CA SER A 93 -3.19 13.53 1.71
C SER A 93 -4.21 14.17 2.68
N VAL A 94 -5.50 14.09 2.36
CA VAL A 94 -6.60 14.62 3.19
C VAL A 94 -7.40 13.52 3.89
N HIS A 95 -7.41 12.30 3.33
CA HIS A 95 -8.04 11.12 3.91
C HIS A 95 -7.05 10.35 4.78
N ASN A 96 -6.81 10.88 5.98
CA ASN A 96 -5.83 10.34 6.90
C ASN A 96 -6.33 10.35 8.35
N ILE A 97 -5.71 9.51 9.17
CA ILE A 97 -5.97 9.37 10.60
C ILE A 97 -4.66 9.40 11.38
N LEU A 98 -4.73 9.81 12.64
CA LEU A 98 -3.61 9.68 13.57
C LEU A 98 -3.67 8.31 14.25
N LYS A 99 -2.66 7.46 14.01
CA LYS A 99 -2.46 6.21 14.74
C LYS A 99 -1.39 6.40 15.80
N ASN A 100 -1.66 5.95 17.04
CA ASN A 100 -0.62 5.87 18.05
C ASN A 100 0.17 4.56 17.87
N ILE A 101 1.42 4.69 17.49
CA ILE A 101 2.33 3.56 17.27
C ILE A 101 3.50 3.71 18.24
N ASP A 102 3.52 2.84 19.25
CA ASP A 102 4.56 2.80 20.29
C ASP A 102 4.81 4.16 20.96
N GLY A 103 3.71 4.90 21.26
CA GLY A 103 3.74 6.20 21.91
C GLY A 103 3.91 7.40 20.98
N MET A 104 4.14 7.18 19.70
CA MET A 104 4.20 8.24 18.68
C MET A 104 2.90 8.35 17.89
N ASN A 105 2.41 9.58 17.71
CA ASN A 105 1.26 9.85 16.86
C ASN A 105 1.74 10.02 15.41
N ILE A 106 1.37 9.07 14.56
CA ILE A 106 1.79 9.02 13.16
C ILE A 106 0.57 9.17 12.26
N VAL A 107 0.67 10.04 11.26
CA VAL A 107 -0.34 10.19 10.21
C VAL A 107 -0.28 8.98 9.29
N CYS A 108 -1.40 8.26 9.19
CA CYS A 108 -1.60 7.10 8.32
C CYS A 108 -2.84 7.33 7.43
N PRO A 109 -2.95 6.67 6.27
CA PRO A 109 -4.15 6.74 5.46
C PRO A 109 -5.37 6.20 6.21
N GLU A 110 -6.56 6.71 5.89
CA GLU A 110 -7.81 6.02 6.21
C GLU A 110 -7.86 4.64 5.54
N MET A 111 -8.74 3.76 6.05
CA MET A 111 -8.80 2.36 5.67
C MET A 111 -8.86 2.12 4.15
N ALA A 112 -9.72 2.82 3.41
CA ALA A 112 -9.90 2.62 1.97
C ALA A 112 -8.62 2.95 1.20
N TRP A 113 -7.94 4.03 1.57
CA TRP A 113 -6.68 4.48 0.97
C TRP A 113 -5.49 3.59 1.38
N GLU A 114 -5.47 3.10 2.63
CA GLU A 114 -4.48 2.10 3.06
C GLU A 114 -4.63 0.81 2.24
N ALA A 115 -5.86 0.30 2.08
CA ALA A 115 -6.15 -0.87 1.24
C ALA A 115 -5.73 -0.65 -0.22
N LEU A 116 -6.02 0.53 -0.79
CA LEU A 116 -5.62 0.89 -2.15
C LEU A 116 -4.09 0.89 -2.30
N SER A 117 -3.38 1.51 -1.36
CA SER A 117 -1.90 1.51 -1.35
C SER A 117 -1.32 0.10 -1.30
N LEU A 118 -1.86 -0.77 -0.44
CA LEU A 118 -1.44 -2.18 -0.36
C LEU A 118 -1.72 -2.94 -1.66
N ALA A 119 -2.89 -2.75 -2.28
CA ALA A 119 -3.26 -3.42 -3.52
C ALA A 119 -2.38 -2.98 -4.70
N ILE A 120 -2.15 -1.67 -4.86
CA ILE A 120 -1.29 -1.12 -5.91
C ILE A 120 0.16 -1.60 -5.72
N HIS A 121 0.66 -1.58 -4.48
CA HIS A 121 2.01 -2.06 -4.17
C HIS A 121 2.18 -3.56 -4.51
N MET A 122 1.20 -4.40 -4.17
CA MET A 122 1.22 -5.82 -4.56
C MET A 122 1.19 -5.98 -6.08
N LEU A 123 0.33 -5.23 -6.78
CA LEU A 123 0.24 -5.28 -8.24
C LEU A 123 1.56 -4.87 -8.90
N HIS A 124 2.16 -3.78 -8.44
CA HIS A 124 3.45 -3.29 -8.93
C HIS A 124 4.54 -4.39 -8.85
N HIS A 125 4.66 -5.03 -7.68
CA HIS A 125 5.61 -6.13 -7.51
C HIS A 125 5.26 -7.33 -8.40
N PHE A 126 3.97 -7.69 -8.49
CA PHE A 126 3.52 -8.83 -9.29
C PHE A 126 3.90 -8.69 -10.77
N VAL A 127 3.68 -7.51 -11.34
CA VAL A 127 3.97 -7.25 -12.76
C VAL A 127 5.46 -7.25 -13.05
N ARG A 128 6.31 -6.82 -12.09
CA ARG A 128 7.76 -6.67 -12.31
C ARG A 128 8.57 -7.92 -12.03
N ALA A 129 8.33 -8.56 -10.90
CA ALA A 129 9.22 -9.62 -10.41
C ALA A 129 8.49 -10.72 -9.61
N GLY A 130 7.18 -10.62 -9.47
CA GLY A 130 6.44 -11.38 -8.46
C GLY A 130 6.62 -10.79 -7.06
N PHE A 131 5.80 -11.22 -6.11
CA PHE A 131 5.87 -10.76 -4.72
C PHE A 131 5.94 -11.91 -3.73
N GLY A 132 6.63 -11.64 -2.62
CA GLY A 132 6.82 -12.62 -1.56
C GLY A 132 5.61 -12.73 -0.63
N LEU A 133 5.61 -13.79 0.19
CA LEU A 133 4.56 -14.10 1.16
C LEU A 133 4.28 -12.95 2.14
N LYS A 134 5.27 -12.10 2.43
CA LYS A 134 5.12 -10.93 3.31
C LYS A 134 3.95 -10.02 2.90
N LEU A 135 3.83 -9.70 1.61
CA LEU A 135 2.76 -8.82 1.12
C LEU A 135 1.39 -9.47 1.26
N LEU A 136 1.29 -10.78 1.03
CA LEU A 136 0.06 -11.53 1.28
C LEU A 136 -0.28 -11.59 2.77
N CYS A 137 0.71 -11.75 3.65
CA CYS A 137 0.47 -11.70 5.10
C CYS A 137 -0.02 -10.32 5.55
N ASP A 138 0.60 -9.24 5.06
CA ASP A 138 0.14 -7.87 5.33
C ASP A 138 -1.33 -7.69 4.90
N TRP A 139 -1.69 -8.19 3.72
CA TRP A 139 -3.05 -8.17 3.20
C TRP A 139 -4.04 -8.97 4.05
N VAL A 140 -3.65 -10.18 4.49
CA VAL A 140 -4.48 -11.05 5.33
C VAL A 140 -4.76 -10.42 6.69
N VAL A 141 -3.74 -9.92 7.39
CA VAL A 141 -3.93 -9.33 8.72
C VAL A 141 -4.73 -8.04 8.66
N PHE A 142 -4.52 -7.25 7.59
CA PHE A 142 -5.31 -6.05 7.33
C PHE A 142 -6.80 -6.42 7.19
N TRP A 143 -7.17 -7.32 6.28
CA TRP A 143 -8.57 -7.68 6.05
C TRP A 143 -9.20 -8.53 7.15
N ASN A 144 -8.40 -9.20 7.98
CA ASN A 144 -8.90 -9.90 9.16
C ASN A 144 -9.21 -8.98 10.35
N SER A 145 -8.84 -7.70 10.26
CA SER A 145 -9.22 -6.66 11.21
C SER A 145 -10.65 -6.15 10.94
N GLU A 146 -11.22 -5.47 11.92
CA GLU A 146 -12.55 -4.84 11.76
C GLU A 146 -12.42 -3.57 10.93
N HIS A 147 -13.28 -3.42 9.93
CA HIS A 147 -13.34 -2.28 9.04
C HIS A 147 -14.77 -1.82 8.81
N ASP A 148 -14.94 -0.50 8.68
CA ASP A 148 -16.21 0.12 8.37
C ASP A 148 -16.68 -0.23 6.94
N GLU A 149 -17.97 -0.56 6.78
CA GLU A 149 -18.52 -0.96 5.48
C GLU A 149 -18.49 0.17 4.44
N SER A 150 -18.60 1.44 4.86
CA SER A 150 -18.53 2.56 3.93
C SER A 150 -17.12 2.68 3.33
N GLN A 151 -16.10 2.45 4.13
CA GLN A 151 -14.69 2.45 3.69
C GLN A 151 -14.39 1.25 2.76
N LYS A 152 -14.98 0.08 3.02
CA LYS A 152 -14.89 -1.08 2.12
C LYS A 152 -15.50 -0.78 0.74
N ASN A 153 -16.68 -0.15 0.71
CA ASN A 153 -17.33 0.25 -0.53
C ASN A 153 -16.51 1.30 -1.29
N THR A 154 -15.91 2.25 -0.59
CA THR A 154 -14.99 3.24 -1.17
C THR A 154 -13.80 2.55 -1.82
N PHE A 155 -13.14 1.63 -1.12
CA PHE A 155 -12.04 0.85 -1.68
C PHE A 155 -12.46 0.06 -2.92
N TYR A 156 -13.61 -0.62 -2.90
CA TYR A 156 -14.10 -1.38 -4.05
C TYR A 156 -14.36 -0.48 -5.26
N SER A 157 -14.93 0.71 -5.06
CA SER A 157 -15.12 1.70 -6.11
C SER A 157 -13.78 2.15 -6.73
N MET A 158 -12.76 2.39 -5.90
CA MET A 158 -11.42 2.78 -6.35
C MET A 158 -10.80 1.69 -7.23
N ILE A 159 -10.74 0.43 -6.76
CA ILE A 159 -10.13 -0.67 -7.54
C ILE A 159 -10.91 -0.98 -8.81
N SER A 160 -12.24 -0.80 -8.80
CA SER A 160 -13.08 -0.94 -9.99
C SER A 160 -12.76 0.14 -11.03
N SER A 161 -12.57 1.37 -10.59
CA SER A 161 -12.30 2.50 -11.46
C SER A 161 -10.94 2.43 -12.18
N ILE A 162 -9.94 1.78 -11.56
CA ILE A 162 -8.61 1.56 -12.14
C ILE A 162 -8.44 0.15 -12.74
N GLY A 163 -9.51 -0.66 -12.76
CA GLY A 163 -9.55 -1.94 -13.46
C GLY A 163 -8.80 -3.11 -12.79
N ILE A 164 -8.46 -3.02 -11.49
CA ILE A 164 -7.68 -4.05 -10.80
C ILE A 164 -8.52 -5.02 -9.95
N THR A 165 -9.85 -4.98 -10.06
CA THR A 165 -10.75 -5.88 -9.30
C THR A 165 -10.42 -7.35 -9.50
N GLY A 166 -10.09 -7.77 -10.73
CA GLY A 166 -9.70 -9.15 -11.04
C GLY A 166 -8.45 -9.60 -10.29
N PHE A 167 -7.44 -8.73 -10.23
CA PHE A 167 -6.21 -8.99 -9.45
C PHE A 167 -6.52 -9.14 -7.96
N VAL A 168 -7.25 -8.18 -7.38
CA VAL A 168 -7.61 -8.22 -5.94
C VAL A 168 -8.44 -9.45 -5.61
N LYS A 169 -9.38 -9.84 -6.49
CA LYS A 169 -10.17 -11.06 -6.33
C LYS A 169 -9.28 -12.31 -6.31
N ALA A 170 -8.33 -12.43 -7.22
CA ALA A 170 -7.39 -13.54 -7.26
C ALA A 170 -6.54 -13.62 -5.99
N VAL A 171 -6.00 -12.49 -5.52
CA VAL A 171 -5.27 -12.40 -4.25
C VAL A 171 -6.14 -12.85 -3.08
N ASN A 172 -7.39 -12.37 -2.99
CA ASN A 172 -8.32 -12.77 -1.92
C ASN A 172 -8.58 -14.27 -1.92
N ILE A 173 -8.80 -14.89 -3.08
CA ILE A 173 -9.02 -16.34 -3.19
C ILE A 173 -7.82 -17.13 -2.67
N ILE A 174 -6.61 -16.74 -3.06
CA ILE A 174 -5.36 -17.34 -2.57
C ILE A 174 -5.25 -17.18 -1.05
N CYS A 175 -5.47 -15.98 -0.52
CA CYS A 175 -5.38 -15.69 0.90
C CYS A 175 -6.41 -16.45 1.74
N ILE A 176 -7.65 -16.61 1.23
CA ILE A 176 -8.69 -17.42 1.88
C ILE A 176 -8.28 -18.89 1.90
N LYS A 177 -7.83 -19.43 0.76
CA LYS A 177 -7.52 -20.86 0.60
C LYS A 177 -6.30 -21.28 1.42
N TYR A 178 -5.27 -20.44 1.52
CA TYR A 178 -3.96 -20.86 2.02
C TYR A 178 -3.44 -20.10 3.24
N LEU A 179 -3.97 -18.89 3.54
CA LEU A 179 -3.38 -18.00 4.54
C LEU A 179 -4.36 -17.59 5.66
N GLY A 180 -5.54 -18.20 5.72
CA GLY A 180 -6.49 -17.97 6.81
C GLY A 180 -7.19 -16.61 6.77
N MET A 181 -7.30 -15.98 5.59
CA MET A 181 -8.16 -14.82 5.42
C MET A 181 -9.62 -15.23 5.58
N LYS A 182 -10.37 -14.47 6.35
CA LYS A 182 -11.80 -14.72 6.58
C LYS A 182 -12.61 -14.27 5.37
N LYS A 183 -13.35 -15.21 4.75
CA LYS A 183 -14.13 -14.95 3.54
C LYS A 183 -15.15 -13.82 3.73
N GLU A 184 -15.82 -13.79 4.89
CA GLU A 184 -16.82 -12.78 5.23
C GLU A 184 -16.30 -11.35 5.16
N ASN A 185 -15.02 -11.12 5.47
CA ASN A 185 -14.41 -9.78 5.47
C ASN A 185 -14.18 -9.22 4.05
N VAL A 186 -14.13 -10.09 3.05
CA VAL A 186 -13.84 -9.74 1.65
C VAL A 186 -14.90 -10.24 0.68
N PHE A 187 -16.05 -10.69 1.21
CA PHE A 187 -17.13 -11.29 0.41
C PHE A 187 -17.64 -10.36 -0.69
N PHE A 188 -17.76 -9.07 -0.40
CA PHE A 188 -18.19 -8.04 -1.36
C PHE A 188 -17.27 -7.93 -2.61
N MET A 189 -16.02 -8.37 -2.52
CA MET A 189 -15.06 -8.38 -3.63
C MET A 189 -15.05 -9.70 -4.44
N ILE A 190 -15.84 -10.70 -4.02
CA ILE A 190 -15.80 -12.05 -4.60
C ILE A 190 -17.10 -12.41 -5.31
N GLN A 191 -18.19 -11.66 -5.10
CA GLN A 191 -19.56 -11.99 -5.52
C GLN A 191 -19.83 -12.05 -7.03
N ASP A 192 -18.94 -11.64 -7.91
CA ASP A 192 -19.15 -11.77 -9.34
C ASP A 192 -19.09 -13.23 -9.79
N GLU A 193 -20.26 -13.82 -10.06
CA GLU A 193 -20.49 -15.23 -10.36
C GLU A 193 -19.83 -15.78 -11.65
N LYS A 194 -19.04 -14.98 -12.37
CA LYS A 194 -18.52 -15.36 -13.70
C LYS A 194 -17.03 -15.69 -13.79
N THR A 195 -16.28 -15.67 -12.69
CA THR A 195 -14.85 -16.01 -12.75
C THR A 195 -14.53 -17.11 -11.75
N GLU A 196 -14.73 -18.36 -12.13
CA GLU A 196 -13.97 -19.45 -11.53
C GLU A 196 -12.49 -19.22 -11.88
N VAL A 197 -11.75 -18.63 -10.94
CA VAL A 197 -10.28 -18.64 -11.04
C VAL A 197 -9.88 -20.09 -10.90
N ASN A 198 -9.37 -20.70 -11.97
CA ASN A 198 -8.84 -22.05 -11.94
C ASN A 198 -7.62 -22.06 -11.00
N THR A 199 -7.86 -22.42 -9.73
CA THR A 199 -6.84 -22.46 -8.67
C THR A 199 -6.04 -23.77 -8.69
N ASP A 200 -6.28 -24.64 -9.68
CA ASP A 200 -5.64 -25.94 -9.78
C ASP A 200 -4.31 -25.90 -10.59
N ILE A 201 -3.78 -24.70 -10.89
CA ILE A 201 -2.54 -24.51 -11.67
C ILE A 201 -1.33 -24.23 -10.75
N PHE A 202 -1.44 -24.47 -9.44
CA PHE A 202 -0.28 -24.34 -8.53
C PHE A 202 -0.06 -25.59 -7.71
#